data_6e35ee4aab03dfd34b11ce51f71b8ac0
#
_entry.id   6e35ee4aab03dfd34b11ce51f71b8ac0
#
_cell.length_a   1.000
_cell.length_b   1.000
_cell.length_c   1.000
_cell.angle_alpha   90.00
_cell.angle_beta   90.00
_cell.angle_gamma   90.00
#
_symmetry.space_group_name_H-M   'P 1'
#
loop_
_entity.id
_entity.type
_entity.pdbx_description
1 polymer ?
#
loop_
_entity_poly.entity_id
_entity_poly.type
_entity_poly.pdbx_seq_one_letter_code
_entity_poly.pdbx_strand_id
1 'polypeptide(L)'
;PVEEFNSTSSKTVDMNLRLNTGLSVDLIHGLRYEGRVQYSRFHSKTENYYPGTLWKLREERLCATPASTLKCPLPSTGGNFILDNALTSDWTVRNQLTYNNEFSEGRHQLTALLGTEIREYKNTVYSNFLRGYDMHTMQYTPYDDYNLNRVSGAVFGGSVNNFNTKYYTQSEVMRRYFSLYANAAYTFNSKYTLNTSLRIDQSNLFGSDPNNQYKPIWAIGGAWKIS
;
A
#
# COMPACT_ATOMS: atom_id res chain seq x y z
N PRO A 1 -11.92 -17.38 31.06
CA PRO A 1 -11.93 -16.22 30.12
C PRO A 1 -10.65 -15.42 30.14
N VAL A 2 -10.08 -15.06 31.31
CA VAL A 2 -8.82 -14.27 31.37
C VAL A 2 -7.62 -15.10 30.98
N GLU A 3 -7.56 -16.37 31.33
CA GLU A 3 -6.51 -17.32 30.94
C GLU A 3 -6.49 -17.57 29.42
N GLU A 4 -7.64 -17.51 28.77
CA GLU A 4 -7.71 -17.65 27.31
C GLU A 4 -7.06 -16.48 26.56
N PHE A 5 -7.21 -15.26 27.06
CA PHE A 5 -6.52 -14.10 26.48
C PHE A 5 -5.00 -14.21 26.58
N ASN A 6 -4.50 -14.68 27.69
CA ASN A 6 -3.07 -14.84 27.94
C ASN A 6 -2.44 -16.00 27.14
N SER A 7 -3.25 -16.88 26.58
CA SER A 7 -2.78 -18.03 25.80
C SER A 7 -2.64 -17.74 24.29
N THR A 8 -3.22 -16.65 23.81
CA THR A 8 -3.06 -16.21 22.42
C THR A 8 -1.72 -15.49 22.24
N SER A 9 -1.08 -15.67 21.09
CA SER A 9 0.15 -14.98 20.75
C SER A 9 -0.03 -14.23 19.44
N SER A 10 0.36 -12.96 19.45
CA SER A 10 0.45 -12.13 18.24
C SER A 10 1.82 -11.48 18.19
N LYS A 11 2.55 -11.72 17.10
CA LYS A 11 3.88 -11.16 16.87
C LYS A 11 3.93 -10.51 15.50
N THR A 12 4.28 -9.24 15.47
CA THR A 12 4.53 -8.52 14.21
C THR A 12 5.99 -8.10 14.14
N VAL A 13 6.59 -8.33 12.99
CA VAL A 13 7.96 -7.89 12.67
C VAL A 13 7.87 -7.04 11.40
N ASP A 14 8.31 -5.80 11.52
CA ASP A 14 8.33 -4.83 10.44
C ASP A 14 9.78 -4.50 10.04
N MET A 15 10.03 -4.49 8.74
CA MET A 15 11.27 -4.03 8.16
C MET A 15 11.00 -2.93 7.14
N ASN A 16 11.65 -1.80 7.29
CA ASN A 16 11.54 -0.67 6.37
C ASN A 16 12.93 -0.29 5.85
N LEU A 17 13.09 -0.35 4.53
CA LEU A 17 14.27 0.14 3.82
C LEU A 17 13.86 1.33 2.95
N ARG A 18 14.59 2.45 3.06
CA ARG A 18 14.40 3.61 2.20
C ARG A 18 15.75 4.10 1.68
N LEU A 19 15.86 4.18 0.37
CA LEU A 19 17.03 4.71 -0.33
C LEU A 19 16.61 5.95 -1.10
N ASN A 20 17.39 7.03 -0.95
CA ASN A 20 17.21 8.27 -1.68
C ASN A 20 18.53 8.67 -2.27
N THR A 21 18.53 9.00 -3.55
CA THR A 21 19.70 9.56 -4.22
C THR A 21 19.28 10.70 -5.14
N GLY A 22 20.17 11.62 -5.37
CA GLY A 22 19.92 12.76 -6.26
C GLY A 22 21.19 13.27 -6.87
N LEU A 23 21.03 13.87 -8.04
CA LEU A 23 22.05 14.58 -8.79
C LEU A 23 21.55 15.98 -9.07
N SER A 24 22.38 16.99 -8.84
CA SER A 24 22.12 18.38 -9.23
C SER A 24 23.30 18.88 -10.04
N VAL A 25 23.01 19.43 -11.23
CA VAL A 25 24.02 19.90 -12.18
C VAL A 25 23.60 21.26 -12.72
N ASP A 26 24.47 22.23 -12.62
CA ASP A 26 24.32 23.52 -13.33
C ASP A 26 24.78 23.33 -14.77
N LEU A 27 23.82 23.37 -15.71
CA LEU A 27 24.08 23.11 -17.13
C LEU A 27 24.68 24.33 -17.84
N ILE A 28 24.04 25.46 -17.64
CA ILE A 28 24.46 26.77 -18.13
C ILE A 28 24.06 27.83 -17.11
N HIS A 29 24.48 29.10 -17.34
CA HIS A 29 24.12 30.19 -16.45
C HIS A 29 22.59 30.27 -16.25
N GLY A 30 22.16 30.16 -15.00
CA GLY A 30 20.75 30.20 -14.59
C GLY A 30 19.97 28.91 -14.80
N LEU A 31 20.48 27.88 -15.50
CA LEU A 31 19.79 26.64 -15.76
C LEU A 31 20.40 25.47 -14.95
N ARG A 32 19.61 24.91 -14.09
CA ARG A 32 19.96 23.75 -13.25
C ARG A 32 19.06 22.55 -13.55
N TYR A 33 19.68 21.39 -13.67
CA TYR A 33 19.01 20.11 -13.71
C TYR A 33 19.10 19.43 -12.33
N GLU A 34 17.98 18.87 -11.87
CA GLU A 34 17.91 18.03 -10.68
C GLU A 34 17.22 16.70 -11.01
N GLY A 35 17.93 15.60 -10.81
CA GLY A 35 17.39 14.24 -10.86
C GLY A 35 17.33 13.64 -9.46
N ARG A 36 16.21 13.06 -9.08
CA ARG A 36 16.04 12.36 -7.79
C ARG A 36 15.41 10.99 -8.00
N VAL A 37 15.95 10.01 -7.30
CA VAL A 37 15.42 8.64 -7.28
C VAL A 37 15.19 8.26 -5.82
N GLN A 38 14.01 7.81 -5.52
CA GLN A 38 13.65 7.23 -4.23
C GLN A 38 13.16 5.81 -4.45
N TYR A 39 13.62 4.91 -3.62
CA TYR A 39 13.12 3.55 -3.50
C TYR A 39 12.82 3.24 -2.05
N SER A 40 11.65 2.68 -1.77
CA SER A 40 11.34 2.17 -0.45
C SER A 40 10.76 0.76 -0.53
N ARG A 41 11.10 -0.05 0.45
CA ARG A 41 10.56 -1.39 0.62
C ARG A 41 10.15 -1.58 2.07
N PHE A 42 8.90 -1.91 2.28
CA PHE A 42 8.34 -2.26 3.57
C PHE A 42 7.91 -3.72 3.55
N HIS A 43 8.30 -4.46 4.56
CA HIS A 43 7.87 -5.82 4.79
C HIS A 43 7.33 -5.93 6.20
N SER A 44 6.08 -6.35 6.33
CA SER A 44 5.43 -6.65 7.60
C SER A 44 5.07 -8.12 7.62
N LYS A 45 5.52 -8.81 8.66
CA LYS A 45 5.19 -10.22 8.94
C LYS A 45 4.45 -10.29 10.26
N THR A 46 3.21 -10.74 10.23
CA THR A 46 2.39 -10.92 11.43
C THR A 46 2.07 -12.41 11.61
N GLU A 47 2.38 -12.92 12.77
CA GLU A 47 2.11 -14.28 13.22
C GLU A 47 1.09 -14.24 14.35
N ASN A 48 -0.09 -14.80 14.14
CA ASN A 48 -1.13 -14.92 15.15
C ASN A 48 -1.38 -16.40 15.48
N TYR A 49 -1.22 -16.78 16.72
CA TYR A 49 -1.50 -18.12 17.17
C TYR A 49 -2.64 -18.16 18.18
N TYR A 50 -3.59 -19.01 17.94
CA TYR A 50 -4.75 -19.29 18.76
C TYR A 50 -4.70 -20.74 19.22
N PRO A 51 -4.39 -21.02 20.50
CA PRO A 51 -4.25 -22.38 20.97
C PRO A 51 -5.57 -23.16 20.92
N GLY A 52 -5.45 -24.46 20.68
CA GLY A 52 -6.60 -25.35 20.56
C GLY A 52 -7.46 -25.48 21.82
N THR A 53 -6.98 -24.96 22.94
CA THR A 53 -7.72 -24.91 24.24
C THR A 53 -8.75 -23.78 24.30
N LEU A 54 -8.69 -22.82 23.36
CA LEU A 54 -9.65 -21.72 23.28
C LEU A 54 -11.07 -22.25 23.08
N TRP A 55 -12.03 -21.66 23.80
CA TRP A 55 -13.45 -22.00 23.72
C TRP A 55 -13.94 -22.00 22.26
N LYS A 56 -13.62 -20.95 21.51
CA LYS A 56 -14.03 -20.82 20.11
C LYS A 56 -13.53 -21.97 19.22
N LEU A 57 -12.28 -22.41 19.39
CA LEU A 57 -11.73 -23.52 18.62
C LEU A 57 -12.32 -24.85 19.02
N ARG A 58 -12.62 -25.02 20.32
CA ARG A 58 -13.30 -26.18 20.82
C ARG A 58 -14.74 -26.28 20.30
N GLU A 59 -15.42 -25.13 20.24
CA GLU A 59 -16.77 -25.01 19.66
C GLU A 59 -16.74 -25.33 18.15
N GLU A 60 -15.78 -24.80 17.38
CA GLU A 60 -15.64 -25.13 15.96
C GLU A 60 -15.49 -26.63 15.71
N ARG A 61 -14.77 -27.34 16.57
CA ARG A 61 -14.57 -28.80 16.47
C ARG A 61 -15.82 -29.66 16.77
N LEU A 62 -16.82 -29.05 17.37
CA LEU A 62 -18.09 -29.78 17.64
C LEU A 62 -18.93 -29.94 16.37
N CYS A 63 -18.51 -29.49 15.23
CA CYS A 63 -19.17 -29.56 13.93
C CYS A 63 -20.60 -30.09 13.98
N ALA A 64 -21.59 -29.22 13.84
CA ALA A 64 -22.98 -29.66 13.77
C ALA A 64 -23.20 -30.38 12.43
N THR A 65 -23.27 -31.69 12.47
CA THR A 65 -23.73 -32.48 11.32
C THR A 65 -25.20 -32.84 11.54
N PRO A 66 -26.14 -32.11 10.88
CA PRO A 66 -27.51 -32.57 10.90
C PRO A 66 -27.59 -33.85 10.09
N ALA A 67 -27.81 -34.95 10.75
CA ALA A 67 -28.16 -36.24 10.14
C ALA A 67 -27.21 -36.84 9.12
N SER A 68 -25.96 -36.35 8.98
CA SER A 68 -25.00 -36.91 8.03
C SER A 68 -23.96 -37.76 8.73
N THR A 69 -23.56 -38.85 8.09
CA THR A 69 -22.48 -39.75 8.52
C THR A 69 -21.07 -39.14 8.37
N LEU A 70 -20.97 -37.88 7.99
CA LEU A 70 -19.71 -37.20 7.83
C LEU A 70 -19.12 -36.86 9.20
N LYS A 71 -17.93 -37.36 9.47
CA LYS A 71 -17.13 -36.93 10.62
C LYS A 71 -16.72 -35.46 10.44
N CYS A 72 -16.57 -34.76 11.56
CA CYS A 72 -16.01 -33.40 11.53
C CYS A 72 -14.62 -33.44 10.89
N PRO A 73 -14.40 -32.71 9.78
CA PRO A 73 -13.13 -32.75 9.06
C PRO A 73 -12.03 -31.89 9.71
N LEU A 74 -12.36 -31.18 10.79
CA LEU A 74 -11.39 -30.34 11.50
C LEU A 74 -10.41 -31.18 12.32
N PRO A 75 -9.14 -30.76 12.44
CA PRO A 75 -8.16 -31.40 13.32
C PRO A 75 -8.64 -31.39 14.77
N SER A 76 -8.53 -32.54 15.43
CA SER A 76 -8.94 -32.70 16.84
C SER A 76 -7.98 -32.02 17.82
N THR A 77 -6.76 -31.78 17.41
CA THR A 77 -5.65 -31.19 18.22
C THR A 77 -5.02 -30.01 17.53
N GLY A 78 -4.10 -29.33 18.23
CA GLY A 78 -3.40 -28.16 17.74
C GLY A 78 -4.24 -26.88 17.80
N GLY A 79 -3.66 -25.77 17.38
CA GLY A 79 -4.29 -24.45 17.33
C GLY A 79 -4.57 -23.97 15.91
N ASN A 80 -5.02 -22.74 15.80
CA ASN A 80 -5.07 -22.02 14.53
C ASN A 80 -3.87 -21.07 14.46
N PHE A 81 -3.16 -21.10 13.35
CA PHE A 81 -2.05 -20.22 13.07
C PHE A 81 -2.32 -19.41 11.81
N ILE A 82 -2.22 -18.10 11.94
CA ILE A 82 -2.39 -17.16 10.82
C ILE A 82 -1.04 -16.49 10.59
N LEU A 83 -0.56 -16.58 9.35
CA LEU A 83 0.66 -15.93 8.91
C LEU A 83 0.32 -14.94 7.81
N ASP A 84 0.39 -13.66 8.14
CA ASP A 84 0.20 -12.57 7.20
C ASP A 84 1.54 -11.96 6.83
N ASN A 85 1.80 -11.85 5.53
CA ASN A 85 2.96 -11.15 4.98
C ASN A 85 2.48 -10.04 4.05
N ALA A 86 2.82 -8.81 4.36
CA ALA A 86 2.58 -7.66 3.50
C ALA A 86 3.92 -7.14 2.96
N LEU A 87 4.03 -7.10 1.65
CA LEU A 87 5.20 -6.60 0.94
C LEU A 87 4.80 -5.37 0.15
N THR A 88 5.34 -4.22 0.54
CA THR A 88 5.13 -2.97 -0.18
C THR A 88 6.44 -2.52 -0.80
N SER A 89 6.43 -2.19 -2.07
CA SER A 89 7.51 -1.48 -2.76
C SER A 89 6.98 -0.19 -3.38
N ASP A 90 7.74 0.86 -3.24
CA ASP A 90 7.42 2.18 -3.78
C ASP A 90 8.70 2.76 -4.36
N TRP A 91 8.65 3.20 -5.63
CA TRP A 91 9.75 3.94 -6.21
C TRP A 91 9.25 5.19 -6.93
N THR A 92 10.06 6.23 -6.87
CA THR A 92 9.78 7.50 -7.51
C THR A 92 11.03 7.97 -8.22
N VAL A 93 10.87 8.38 -9.48
CA VAL A 93 11.90 9.08 -10.25
C VAL A 93 11.36 10.46 -10.60
N ARG A 94 12.09 11.48 -10.22
CA ARG A 94 11.77 12.88 -10.52
C ARG A 94 12.92 13.52 -11.29
N ASN A 95 12.58 14.20 -12.39
CA ASN A 95 13.51 15.02 -13.14
C ASN A 95 12.96 16.44 -13.19
N GLN A 96 13.82 17.42 -12.98
CA GLN A 96 13.42 18.81 -12.91
C GLN A 96 14.49 19.70 -13.54
N LEU A 97 14.06 20.64 -14.37
CA LEU A 97 14.85 21.73 -14.86
C LEU A 97 14.36 23.02 -14.20
N THR A 98 15.25 23.78 -13.65
CA THR A 98 14.97 25.09 -13.06
C THR A 98 15.81 26.13 -13.75
N TYR A 99 15.16 27.18 -14.24
CA TYR A 99 15.82 28.33 -14.85
C TYR A 99 15.55 29.59 -14.02
N ASN A 100 16.62 30.24 -13.61
CA ASN A 100 16.56 31.50 -12.87
C ASN A 100 17.51 32.47 -13.54
N ASN A 101 17.00 33.58 -14.03
CA ASN A 101 17.85 34.61 -14.66
C ASN A 101 17.27 36.01 -14.48
N GLU A 102 18.17 36.98 -14.46
CA GLU A 102 17.87 38.41 -14.40
C GLU A 102 18.47 39.08 -15.62
N PHE A 103 17.68 39.95 -16.25
CA PHE A 103 18.07 40.69 -17.44
C PHE A 103 17.95 42.20 -17.21
N SER A 104 18.69 42.98 -17.98
CA SER A 104 18.59 44.44 -17.99
C SER A 104 18.75 45.06 -16.59
N GLU A 105 19.88 44.74 -15.92
CA GLU A 105 20.23 45.27 -14.59
C GLU A 105 19.16 44.93 -13.50
N GLY A 106 18.57 43.73 -13.58
CA GLY A 106 17.58 43.27 -12.61
C GLY A 106 16.15 43.76 -12.86
N ARG A 107 15.89 44.51 -13.95
CA ARG A 107 14.53 44.95 -14.27
C ARG A 107 13.60 43.81 -14.68
N HIS A 108 14.14 42.78 -15.27
CA HIS A 108 13.40 41.57 -15.67
C HIS A 108 13.95 40.37 -14.93
N GLN A 109 13.11 39.73 -14.14
CA GLN A 109 13.46 38.52 -13.43
C GLN A 109 12.54 37.38 -13.89
N LEU A 110 13.14 36.28 -14.35
CA LEU A 110 12.43 35.10 -14.81
C LEU A 110 12.85 33.88 -13.99
N THR A 111 11.88 33.24 -13.34
CA THR A 111 12.04 31.94 -12.76
C THR A 111 11.10 30.97 -13.46
N ALA A 112 11.64 29.87 -13.99
CA ALA A 112 10.86 28.85 -14.65
C ALA A 112 11.29 27.46 -14.15
N LEU A 113 10.33 26.56 -14.08
CA LEU A 113 10.52 25.18 -13.65
C LEU A 113 9.72 24.26 -14.56
N LEU A 114 10.38 23.20 -15.05
CA LEU A 114 9.75 22.12 -15.79
C LEU A 114 10.17 20.80 -15.15
N GLY A 115 9.23 19.93 -14.86
CA GLY A 115 9.55 18.67 -14.23
C GLY A 115 8.64 17.52 -14.63
N THR A 116 9.18 16.33 -14.47
CA THR A 116 8.44 15.06 -14.62
C THR A 116 8.63 14.22 -13.38
N GLU A 117 7.59 13.49 -13.01
CA GLU A 117 7.64 12.52 -11.93
C GLU A 117 6.95 11.23 -12.37
N ILE A 118 7.62 10.12 -12.14
CA ILE A 118 7.08 8.78 -12.33
C ILE A 118 7.14 8.07 -10.98
N ARG A 119 6.03 7.48 -10.57
CA ARG A 119 5.92 6.72 -9.32
C ARG A 119 5.18 5.41 -9.55
N GLU A 120 5.71 4.35 -8.97
CA GLU A 120 5.00 3.07 -8.87
C GLU A 120 4.94 2.63 -7.40
N TYR A 121 3.75 2.30 -6.97
CA TYR A 121 3.46 1.68 -5.69
C TYR A 121 2.88 0.30 -5.92
N LYS A 122 3.51 -0.71 -5.33
CA LYS A 122 3.03 -2.10 -5.36
C LYS A 122 2.90 -2.63 -3.95
N ASN A 123 1.73 -3.16 -3.62
CA ASN A 123 1.48 -3.85 -2.36
C ASN A 123 0.97 -5.26 -2.64
N THR A 124 1.64 -6.26 -2.08
CA THR A 124 1.24 -7.67 -2.18
C THR A 124 1.05 -8.21 -0.78
N VAL A 125 -0.11 -8.77 -0.52
CA VAL A 125 -0.45 -9.38 0.77
C VAL A 125 -0.69 -10.86 0.55
N TYR A 126 -0.02 -11.68 1.35
CA TYR A 126 -0.21 -13.12 1.45
C TYR A 126 -0.70 -13.45 2.85
N SER A 127 -1.76 -14.24 2.94
CA SER A 127 -2.27 -14.75 4.21
C SER A 127 -2.40 -16.26 4.15
N ASN A 128 -1.83 -16.92 5.14
CA ASN A 128 -1.96 -18.36 5.34
C ASN A 128 -2.70 -18.61 6.64
N PHE A 129 -3.72 -19.47 6.58
CA PHE A 129 -4.48 -19.90 7.73
C PHE A 129 -4.33 -21.41 7.91
N LEU A 130 -3.63 -21.84 8.96
CA LEU A 130 -3.32 -23.22 9.25
C LEU A 130 -4.11 -23.68 10.48
N ARG A 131 -4.81 -24.78 10.35
CA ARG A 131 -5.53 -25.44 11.44
C ARG A 131 -4.75 -26.63 11.98
N GLY A 132 -4.95 -26.98 13.24
CA GLY A 132 -4.22 -28.09 13.86
C GLY A 132 -2.72 -27.84 13.96
N TYR A 133 -2.32 -26.56 14.08
CA TYR A 133 -0.92 -26.15 14.17
C TYR A 133 -0.39 -26.40 15.58
N ASP A 134 0.80 -27.01 15.64
CA ASP A 134 1.55 -27.25 16.86
C ASP A 134 2.76 -26.30 16.90
N MET A 135 2.81 -25.42 17.90
CA MET A 135 3.88 -24.44 18.09
C MET A 135 5.25 -25.07 18.41
N HIS A 136 5.29 -26.29 18.97
CA HIS A 136 6.54 -26.95 19.35
C HIS A 136 7.19 -27.65 18.16
N THR A 137 6.39 -28.32 17.34
CA THR A 137 6.87 -29.05 16.16
C THR A 137 6.84 -28.19 14.89
N MET A 138 6.15 -27.05 14.93
CA MET A 138 5.92 -26.16 13.77
C MET A 138 5.21 -26.89 12.62
N GLN A 139 4.42 -27.90 12.92
CA GLN A 139 3.67 -28.66 11.95
C GLN A 139 2.18 -28.40 12.08
N TYR A 140 1.44 -28.61 11.01
CA TYR A 140 -0.01 -28.54 11.02
C TYR A 140 -0.59 -29.87 10.54
N THR A 141 -1.81 -30.18 10.98
CA THR A 141 -2.53 -31.37 10.54
C THR A 141 -3.33 -31.03 9.28
N PRO A 142 -3.08 -31.70 8.14
CA PRO A 142 -3.92 -31.54 6.96
C PRO A 142 -5.37 -31.87 7.28
N TYR A 143 -6.30 -31.12 6.73
CA TYR A 143 -7.72 -31.35 6.87
C TYR A 143 -8.41 -31.34 5.49
N ASP A 144 -9.64 -31.90 5.46
CA ASP A 144 -10.38 -32.07 4.23
C ASP A 144 -11.25 -30.82 3.95
N ASP A 145 -10.73 -29.92 3.12
CA ASP A 145 -11.42 -28.69 2.71
C ASP A 145 -12.75 -28.97 1.99
N TYR A 146 -12.80 -30.03 1.20
CA TYR A 146 -14.02 -30.38 0.48
C TYR A 146 -15.16 -30.72 1.42
N ASN A 147 -14.89 -31.53 2.42
CA ASN A 147 -15.88 -31.88 3.42
C ASN A 147 -16.14 -30.73 4.40
N LEU A 148 -15.16 -29.87 4.68
CA LEU A 148 -15.35 -28.68 5.50
C LEU A 148 -16.42 -27.74 4.95
N ASN A 149 -16.49 -27.58 3.63
CA ASN A 149 -17.52 -26.77 2.96
C ASN A 149 -18.93 -27.38 3.05
N ARG A 150 -19.06 -28.65 3.40
CA ARG A 150 -20.32 -29.41 3.46
C ARG A 150 -20.85 -29.59 4.88
N VAL A 151 -20.10 -29.26 5.89
CA VAL A 151 -20.52 -29.29 7.29
C VAL A 151 -20.77 -27.89 7.82
N SER A 152 -21.78 -27.73 8.61
CA SER A 152 -22.03 -26.48 9.33
C SER A 152 -21.29 -26.53 10.67
N GLY A 153 -20.81 -25.37 11.13
CA GLY A 153 -20.27 -25.22 12.47
C GLY A 153 -21.34 -25.49 13.52
N ALA A 154 -20.90 -25.81 14.75
CA ALA A 154 -21.82 -25.99 15.86
C ALA A 154 -22.68 -24.75 16.07
N VAL A 155 -23.96 -24.97 16.29
CA VAL A 155 -24.92 -23.90 16.50
C VAL A 155 -25.08 -23.72 18.02
N PHE A 156 -24.52 -22.64 18.55
CA PHE A 156 -24.91 -22.12 19.85
C PHE A 156 -25.78 -20.87 19.63
N GLY A 157 -26.99 -20.88 20.15
CA GLY A 157 -27.90 -19.74 20.05
C GLY A 157 -28.56 -19.51 18.68
N GLY A 158 -28.67 -20.52 17.82
CA GLY A 158 -29.46 -20.46 16.58
C GLY A 158 -28.74 -19.91 15.34
N SER A 159 -27.46 -19.58 15.43
CA SER A 159 -26.66 -19.10 14.27
C SER A 159 -25.70 -20.19 13.79
N VAL A 160 -25.72 -20.45 12.49
CA VAL A 160 -24.75 -21.34 11.82
C VAL A 160 -23.48 -20.55 11.56
N ASN A 161 -22.38 -20.95 12.17
CA ASN A 161 -21.07 -20.36 11.87
C ASN A 161 -20.49 -21.03 10.62
N ASN A 162 -20.28 -20.26 9.56
CA ASN A 162 -19.54 -20.72 8.39
C ASN A 162 -18.04 -20.80 8.72
N PHE A 163 -17.42 -21.91 8.37
CA PHE A 163 -15.98 -22.05 8.52
C PHE A 163 -15.23 -21.19 7.52
N ASN A 164 -14.11 -20.62 7.95
CA ASN A 164 -13.15 -20.07 6.99
C ASN A 164 -12.45 -21.23 6.27
N THR A 165 -12.80 -21.43 5.02
CA THR A 165 -12.26 -22.51 4.18
C THR A 165 -11.02 -22.08 3.39
N LYS A 166 -10.70 -20.80 3.37
CA LYS A 166 -9.53 -20.28 2.66
C LYS A 166 -8.29 -20.40 3.54
N TYR A 167 -7.46 -21.39 3.25
CA TYR A 167 -6.17 -21.56 3.92
C TYR A 167 -5.04 -20.69 3.29
N TYR A 168 -5.25 -20.19 2.09
CA TYR A 168 -4.33 -19.27 1.42
C TYR A 168 -5.10 -18.19 0.69
N THR A 169 -4.68 -16.96 0.86
CA THR A 169 -5.17 -15.82 0.08
C THR A 169 -4.00 -14.97 -0.38
N GLN A 170 -4.13 -14.42 -1.57
CA GLN A 170 -3.19 -13.46 -2.12
C GLN A 170 -3.95 -12.30 -2.71
N SER A 171 -3.50 -11.10 -2.43
CA SER A 171 -3.97 -9.90 -3.10
C SER A 171 -2.79 -9.04 -3.52
N GLU A 172 -2.94 -8.37 -4.66
CA GLU A 172 -1.95 -7.46 -5.18
C GLU A 172 -2.64 -6.17 -5.65
N VAL A 173 -2.08 -5.04 -5.25
CA VAL A 173 -2.52 -3.72 -5.69
C VAL A 173 -1.32 -3.01 -6.28
N MET A 174 -1.43 -2.58 -7.53
CA MET A 174 -0.42 -1.79 -8.22
C MET A 174 -1.00 -0.45 -8.65
N ARG A 175 -0.32 0.62 -8.28
CA ARG A 175 -0.67 2.00 -8.63
C ARG A 175 0.52 2.66 -9.31
N ARG A 176 0.27 3.23 -10.48
CA ARG A 176 1.27 3.96 -11.28
C ARG A 176 0.81 5.37 -11.49
N TYR A 177 1.74 6.29 -11.35
CA TYR A 177 1.50 7.71 -11.53
C TYR A 177 2.56 8.28 -12.46
N PHE A 178 2.13 9.15 -13.35
CA PHE A 178 2.98 10.00 -14.15
C PHE A 178 2.49 11.43 -14.00
N SER A 179 3.40 12.35 -13.76
CA SER A 179 3.11 13.79 -13.66
C SER A 179 4.08 14.57 -14.54
N LEU A 180 3.52 15.49 -15.30
CA LEU A 180 4.27 16.56 -15.98
C LEU A 180 3.82 17.88 -15.38
N TYR A 181 4.76 18.72 -14.96
CA TYR A 181 4.46 20.02 -14.36
C TYR A 181 5.41 21.11 -14.81
N ALA A 182 4.88 22.30 -14.96
CA ALA A 182 5.62 23.50 -15.31
C ALA A 182 5.11 24.68 -14.49
N ASN A 183 6.03 25.50 -14.02
CA ASN A 183 5.72 26.75 -13.33
C ASN A 183 6.61 27.84 -13.92
N ALA A 184 6.08 29.06 -14.05
CA ALA A 184 6.89 30.22 -14.42
C ALA A 184 6.43 31.44 -13.62
N ALA A 185 7.39 32.24 -13.20
CA ALA A 185 7.18 33.53 -12.57
C ALA A 185 8.03 34.57 -13.29
N TYR A 186 7.40 35.63 -13.73
CA TYR A 186 8.08 36.77 -14.37
C TYR A 186 7.80 38.05 -13.59
N THR A 187 8.84 38.72 -13.15
CA THR A 187 8.75 40.00 -12.44
C THR A 187 9.38 41.12 -13.24
N PHE A 188 8.63 42.22 -13.41
CA PHE A 188 9.07 43.42 -14.10
C PHE A 188 9.23 44.58 -13.12
N ASN A 189 10.39 45.22 -13.15
CA ASN A 189 10.77 46.37 -12.32
C ASN A 189 10.54 46.12 -10.81
N SER A 190 10.63 44.90 -10.34
CA SER A 190 10.32 44.52 -8.97
C SER A 190 8.91 44.96 -8.48
N LYS A 191 8.03 45.30 -9.41
CA LYS A 191 6.67 45.80 -9.14
C LYS A 191 5.56 44.90 -9.65
N TYR A 192 5.69 44.39 -10.86
CA TYR A 192 4.66 43.59 -11.51
C TYR A 192 5.12 42.15 -11.61
N THR A 193 4.38 41.22 -11.05
CA THR A 193 4.71 39.79 -11.14
C THR A 193 3.56 39.04 -11.78
N LEU A 194 3.87 38.25 -12.80
CA LEU A 194 2.96 37.26 -13.40
C LEU A 194 3.43 35.88 -13.04
N ASN A 195 2.54 35.07 -12.47
CA ASN A 195 2.77 33.66 -12.16
C ASN A 195 1.87 32.78 -13.01
N THR A 196 2.40 31.68 -13.49
CA THR A 196 1.63 30.66 -14.20
C THR A 196 2.08 29.27 -13.78
N SER A 197 1.14 28.36 -13.71
CA SER A 197 1.40 26.94 -13.44
C SER A 197 0.56 26.05 -14.34
N LEU A 198 1.13 24.93 -14.72
CA LEU A 198 0.48 23.86 -15.48
C LEU A 198 0.89 22.51 -14.89
N ARG A 199 -0.08 21.61 -14.73
CA ARG A 199 0.18 20.24 -14.30
C ARG A 199 -0.73 19.27 -15.03
N ILE A 200 -0.17 18.16 -15.46
CA ILE A 200 -0.89 17.04 -16.06
C ILE A 200 -0.53 15.80 -15.26
N ASP A 201 -1.54 15.17 -14.66
CA ASP A 201 -1.37 13.95 -13.88
C ASP A 201 -2.07 12.79 -14.58
N GLN A 202 -1.42 11.65 -14.56
CA GLN A 202 -1.95 10.37 -15.02
C GLN A 202 -1.82 9.30 -13.95
N SER A 203 -2.78 8.39 -13.92
CA SER A 203 -2.75 7.21 -13.06
C SER A 203 -3.50 6.06 -13.72
N ASN A 204 -3.06 4.83 -13.47
CA ASN A 204 -3.82 3.64 -13.82
C ASN A 204 -5.14 3.51 -13.03
N LEU A 205 -5.39 4.38 -12.05
CA LEU A 205 -6.65 4.46 -11.30
C LEU A 205 -7.75 5.24 -12.04
N PHE A 206 -7.39 6.05 -13.04
CA PHE A 206 -8.38 6.84 -13.80
C PHE A 206 -9.18 6.01 -14.81
N GLY A 207 -8.94 4.70 -14.86
CA GLY A 207 -9.57 3.80 -15.81
C GLY A 207 -9.00 3.92 -17.22
N SER A 208 -9.63 3.23 -18.17
CA SER A 208 -9.23 3.23 -19.57
C SER A 208 -9.93 4.29 -20.42
N ASP A 209 -10.82 5.09 -19.84
CA ASP A 209 -11.53 6.16 -20.57
C ASP A 209 -10.58 7.33 -20.86
N PRO A 210 -10.28 7.63 -22.14
CA PRO A 210 -9.41 8.74 -22.52
C PRO A 210 -9.89 10.11 -22.01
N ASN A 211 -11.21 10.27 -21.82
CA ASN A 211 -11.79 11.51 -21.31
C ASN A 211 -11.44 11.82 -19.85
N ASN A 212 -11.00 10.81 -19.11
CA ASN A 212 -10.58 10.97 -17.71
C ASN A 212 -9.07 11.08 -17.53
N GLN A 213 -8.32 10.90 -18.63
CA GLN A 213 -6.86 10.98 -18.65
C GLN A 213 -6.40 12.35 -19.20
N TYR A 214 -5.18 12.75 -18.86
CA TYR A 214 -4.49 13.95 -19.40
C TYR A 214 -5.21 15.27 -19.18
N LYS A 215 -6.04 15.41 -18.16
CA LYS A 215 -6.69 16.69 -17.87
C LYS A 215 -5.69 17.68 -17.27
N PRO A 216 -5.37 18.77 -17.97
CA PRO A 216 -4.45 19.76 -17.44
C PRO A 216 -5.13 20.57 -16.33
N ILE A 217 -4.39 20.79 -15.26
CA ILE A 217 -4.74 21.74 -14.21
C ILE A 217 -3.81 22.94 -14.42
N TRP A 218 -4.38 24.14 -14.53
CA TRP A 218 -3.58 25.33 -14.72
C TRP A 218 -4.07 26.47 -13.82
N ALA A 219 -3.15 27.36 -13.52
CA ALA A 219 -3.47 28.59 -12.82
C ALA A 219 -2.62 29.73 -13.38
N ILE A 220 -3.18 30.93 -13.37
CA ILE A 220 -2.50 32.17 -13.70
C ILE A 220 -2.83 33.22 -12.62
N GLY A 221 -1.84 33.96 -12.20
CA GLY A 221 -2.00 35.00 -11.19
C GLY A 221 -1.10 36.19 -11.47
N GLY A 222 -1.55 37.37 -11.11
CA GLY A 222 -0.79 38.60 -11.20
C GLY A 222 -0.67 39.28 -9.83
N ALA A 223 0.48 39.91 -9.57
CA ALA A 223 0.69 40.73 -8.38
C ALA A 223 1.26 42.09 -8.77
N TRP A 224 0.78 43.12 -8.11
CA TRP A 224 1.30 44.48 -8.23
C TRP A 224 1.71 45.00 -6.85
N LYS A 225 3.00 45.33 -6.71
CA LYS A 225 3.56 45.97 -5.51
C LYS A 225 3.37 47.48 -5.63
N ILE A 226 2.48 48.01 -4.87
CA ILE A 226 2.27 49.46 -4.72
C ILE A 226 3.27 49.94 -3.67
N SER A 227 4.24 50.75 -4.09
CA SER A 227 5.24 51.35 -3.20
C SER A 227 5.06 52.85 -3.19
#